data_1d6fcd9392c22f540344f6f605d74095
#
_entry.id   1d6fcd9392c22f540344f6f605d74095
#
_cell.length_a   1.000
_cell.length_b   1.000
_cell.length_c   1.000
_cell.angle_alpha   90.00
_cell.angle_beta   90.00
_cell.angle_gamma   90.00
#
_symmetry.space_group_name_H-M   'P 1'
#
loop_
_entity.id
_entity.type
_entity.pdbx_description
1 polymer ?
#
loop_
_entity_poly.entity_id
_entity_poly.type
_entity_poly.pdbx_seq_one_letter_code
_entity_poly.pdbx_strand_id
1 'polypeptide(L)'
;MAINFHPSPPKYPGSGGYSKALLNLDKKFGVTVHFMNDKIDNGKIIGFYSFKINSNFDLKKLIFMTDHYKFFVFKKIIKTLLNKNGENRLLKLSNNNKFKWSKKRGKIKDIDNLQRIRTFISKKKLEKIIRSTSIGNHNPFIILHGYKFVLKFNS
;
A
#
# COMPACT_ATOMS: atom_id res chain seq x y z
N MET A 1 -10.23 22.40 -4.55
CA MET A 1 -9.12 21.44 -4.73
C MET A 1 -9.28 20.30 -3.73
N ALA A 2 -9.16 19.02 -4.14
CA ALA A 2 -9.19 17.86 -3.24
C ALA A 2 -7.88 17.08 -3.35
N ILE A 3 -7.32 16.64 -2.21
CA ILE A 3 -6.03 15.93 -2.12
C ILE A 3 -6.25 14.60 -1.41
N ASN A 4 -5.73 13.52 -1.97
CA ASN A 4 -5.70 12.21 -1.35
C ASN A 4 -4.29 11.85 -0.88
N PHE A 5 -4.22 11.12 0.24
CA PHE A 5 -3.02 10.54 0.83
C PHE A 5 -3.10 9.02 0.68
N HIS A 6 -2.78 8.53 -0.50
CA HIS A 6 -2.79 7.10 -0.80
C HIS A 6 -1.67 6.38 -0.05
N PRO A 7 -1.99 5.41 0.84
CA PRO A 7 -1.00 4.76 1.71
C PRO A 7 -0.23 3.66 0.96
N SER A 8 0.35 4.01 -0.18
CA SER A 8 1.12 3.09 -1.03
C SER A 8 1.98 3.86 -2.04
N PRO A 9 3.06 3.25 -2.56
CA PRO A 9 3.81 3.79 -3.69
C PRO A 9 2.95 3.91 -4.97
N PRO A 10 3.29 4.82 -5.90
CA PRO A 10 2.56 5.00 -7.16
C PRO A 10 2.49 3.75 -8.03
N LYS A 11 3.39 2.79 -7.83
CA LYS A 11 3.37 1.49 -8.52
C LYS A 11 2.25 0.55 -8.07
N TYR A 12 1.56 0.86 -6.97
CA TYR A 12 0.45 0.07 -6.42
C TYR A 12 -0.81 0.92 -6.22
N PRO A 13 -1.42 1.46 -7.27
CA PRO A 13 -2.71 2.14 -7.15
C PRO A 13 -3.82 1.15 -6.78
N GLY A 14 -4.83 1.62 -6.07
CA GLY A 14 -5.95 0.80 -5.58
C GLY A 14 -5.58 -0.06 -4.39
N SER A 15 -6.16 -1.26 -4.30
CA SER A 15 -6.06 -2.14 -3.13
C SER A 15 -4.86 -3.09 -3.18
N GLY A 16 -4.41 -3.55 -1.99
CA GLY A 16 -3.40 -4.59 -1.84
C GLY A 16 -1.95 -4.12 -1.96
N GLY A 17 -1.68 -2.82 -1.93
CA GLY A 17 -0.32 -2.28 -2.05
C GLY A 17 0.63 -2.78 -0.98
N TYR A 18 0.18 -2.86 0.27
CA TYR A 18 0.97 -3.40 1.39
C TYR A 18 1.44 -4.84 1.14
N SER A 19 0.47 -5.74 0.85
CA SER A 19 0.76 -7.15 0.60
C SER A 19 1.67 -7.35 -0.61
N LYS A 20 1.41 -6.61 -1.69
CA LYS A 20 2.24 -6.68 -2.90
C LYS A 20 3.67 -6.21 -2.64
N ALA A 21 3.86 -5.15 -1.85
CA ALA A 21 5.20 -4.66 -1.50
C ALA A 21 6.00 -5.68 -0.69
N LEU A 22 5.38 -6.32 0.31
CA LEU A 22 6.02 -7.37 1.10
C LEU A 22 6.31 -8.63 0.29
N LEU A 23 5.38 -9.05 -0.59
CA LEU A 23 5.57 -10.18 -1.51
C LEU A 23 6.68 -9.90 -2.53
N ASN A 24 6.82 -8.67 -3.00
CA ASN A 24 7.87 -8.29 -3.95
C ASN A 24 9.21 -7.96 -3.27
N LEU A 25 9.29 -8.06 -1.94
CA LEU A 25 10.48 -7.72 -1.16
C LEU A 25 10.98 -6.30 -1.44
N ASP A 26 10.05 -5.37 -1.57
CA ASP A 26 10.37 -3.96 -1.79
C ASP A 26 11.26 -3.44 -0.65
N LYS A 27 12.16 -2.54 -0.99
CA LYS A 27 13.09 -1.91 -0.03
C LYS A 27 12.58 -0.59 0.53
N LYS A 28 11.55 -0.01 -0.12
CA LYS A 28 10.92 1.25 0.29
C LYS A 28 9.41 1.13 0.17
N PHE A 29 8.71 1.75 1.10
CA PHE A 29 7.28 1.91 1.09
C PHE A 29 6.91 3.32 1.55
N GLY A 30 5.64 3.75 1.43
CA GLY A 30 5.26 5.08 1.88
C GLY A 30 3.92 5.56 1.34
N VAL A 31 3.77 6.87 1.24
CA VAL A 31 2.52 7.56 0.94
C VAL A 31 2.66 8.37 -0.34
N THR A 32 1.73 8.18 -1.26
CA THR A 32 1.59 9.01 -2.46
C THR A 32 0.54 10.08 -2.21
N VAL A 33 0.93 11.35 -2.31
CA VAL A 33 0.03 12.50 -2.23
C VAL A 33 -0.30 12.94 -3.64
N HIS A 34 -1.59 13.06 -3.95
CA HIS A 34 -2.02 13.43 -5.29
C HIS A 34 -3.31 14.25 -5.28
N PHE A 35 -3.54 15.06 -6.31
CA PHE A 35 -4.83 15.67 -6.55
C PHE A 35 -5.85 14.60 -6.92
N MET A 36 -7.07 14.72 -6.41
CA MET A 36 -8.16 13.80 -6.76
C MET A 36 -8.77 14.17 -8.12
N ASN A 37 -9.20 13.16 -8.85
CA ASN A 37 -10.05 13.26 -10.03
C ASN A 37 -11.17 12.21 -9.94
N ASP A 38 -11.91 11.98 -11.01
CA ASP A 38 -13.00 11.01 -11.13
C ASP A 38 -12.57 9.53 -11.01
N LYS A 39 -11.26 9.25 -11.05
CA LYS A 39 -10.72 7.90 -11.01
C LYS A 39 -9.91 7.67 -9.73
N ILE A 40 -10.05 6.48 -9.14
CA ILE A 40 -9.30 6.08 -7.94
C ILE A 40 -7.80 6.04 -8.25
N ASP A 41 -6.99 6.69 -7.42
CA ASP A 41 -5.51 6.71 -7.49
C ASP A 41 -4.99 6.92 -8.91
N ASN A 42 -5.47 7.99 -9.55
CA ASN A 42 -5.13 8.33 -10.93
C ASN A 42 -4.77 9.80 -11.10
N GLY A 43 -5.11 10.65 -10.14
CA GLY A 43 -4.89 12.08 -10.22
C GLY A 43 -3.41 12.44 -10.21
N LYS A 44 -3.13 13.70 -10.52
CA LYS A 44 -1.77 14.24 -10.66
C LYS A 44 -1.01 14.15 -9.35
N ILE A 45 0.12 13.45 -9.34
CA ILE A 45 0.92 13.20 -8.13
C ILE A 45 1.62 14.49 -7.71
N ILE A 46 1.47 14.87 -6.44
CA ILE A 46 2.18 15.98 -5.80
C ILE A 46 3.55 15.49 -5.31
N GLY A 47 3.59 14.29 -4.75
CA GLY A 47 4.83 13.68 -4.27
C GLY A 47 4.65 12.26 -3.78
N PHE A 48 5.75 11.52 -3.72
CA PHE A 48 5.84 10.23 -3.06
C PHE A 48 6.83 10.34 -1.90
N TYR A 49 6.34 10.14 -0.70
CA TYR A 49 7.10 10.19 0.54
C TYR A 49 7.32 8.78 1.05
N SER A 50 8.57 8.36 1.20
CA SER A 50 8.91 6.96 1.47
C SER A 50 9.83 6.78 2.68
N PHE A 51 9.73 5.61 3.30
CA PHE A 51 10.63 5.09 4.32
C PHE A 51 11.18 3.73 3.90
N LYS A 52 12.29 3.32 4.52
CA LYS A 52 12.90 2.01 4.27
C LYS A 52 12.11 0.90 4.95
N ILE A 53 11.95 -0.23 4.27
CA ILE A 53 11.42 -1.48 4.82
C ILE A 53 12.41 -2.62 4.60
N ASN A 54 12.33 -3.65 5.43
CA ASN A 54 13.21 -4.81 5.39
C ASN A 54 12.44 -6.12 5.64
N SER A 55 13.16 -7.23 5.75
CA SER A 55 12.59 -8.57 5.96
C SER A 55 11.81 -8.72 7.28
N ASN A 56 12.04 -7.86 8.27
CA ASN A 56 11.36 -7.92 9.58
C ASN A 56 10.00 -7.21 9.59
N PHE A 57 9.58 -6.64 8.46
CA PHE A 57 8.25 -6.08 8.32
C PHE A 57 7.27 -7.17 7.92
N ASP A 58 6.23 -7.36 8.71
CA ASP A 58 5.00 -8.03 8.36
C ASP A 58 3.91 -7.02 7.93
N LEU A 59 2.73 -7.52 7.59
CA LEU A 59 1.62 -6.67 7.15
C LEU A 59 1.17 -5.69 8.24
N LYS A 60 1.06 -6.15 9.48
CA LYS A 60 0.64 -5.32 10.63
C LYS A 60 1.61 -4.17 10.89
N LYS A 61 2.90 -4.49 10.94
CA LYS A 61 3.96 -3.49 11.15
C LYS A 61 4.02 -2.48 9.99
N LEU A 62 3.85 -2.95 8.75
CA LEU A 62 3.90 -2.06 7.58
C LEU A 62 2.71 -1.08 7.58
N ILE A 63 1.50 -1.55 7.90
CA ILE A 63 0.31 -0.70 8.03
C ILE A 63 0.54 0.34 9.14
N PHE A 64 0.92 -0.10 10.34
CA PHE A 64 1.17 0.77 11.48
C PHE A 64 2.17 1.88 11.15
N MET A 65 3.33 1.52 10.60
CA MET A 65 4.36 2.47 10.21
C MET A 65 3.88 3.43 9.12
N THR A 66 3.08 2.95 8.18
CA THR A 66 2.56 3.80 7.10
C THR A 66 1.53 4.80 7.62
N ASP A 67 0.69 4.44 8.58
CA ASP A 67 -0.30 5.35 9.15
C ASP A 67 0.36 6.47 9.94
N HIS A 68 1.39 6.16 10.74
CA HIS A 68 2.20 7.18 11.41
C HIS A 68 2.89 8.10 10.41
N TYR A 69 3.48 7.52 9.37
CA TYR A 69 4.17 8.28 8.34
C TYR A 69 3.21 9.13 7.49
N LYS A 70 2.00 8.63 7.22
CA LYS A 70 0.93 9.36 6.54
C LYS A 70 0.54 10.63 7.32
N PHE A 71 0.44 10.54 8.66
CA PHE A 71 0.16 11.70 9.50
C PHE A 71 1.28 12.74 9.45
N PHE A 72 2.54 12.31 9.45
CA PHE A 72 3.68 13.21 9.25
C PHE A 72 3.61 13.91 7.90
N VAL A 73 3.34 13.17 6.82
CA VAL A 73 3.19 13.72 5.46
C VAL A 73 2.01 14.68 5.37
N PHE A 74 0.87 14.33 6.01
CA PHE A 74 -0.29 15.21 6.10
C PHE A 74 0.07 16.56 6.71
N LYS A 75 0.71 16.59 7.87
CA LYS A 75 1.16 17.84 8.51
C LYS A 75 2.05 18.67 7.57
N LYS A 76 2.96 18.03 6.86
CA LYS A 76 3.86 18.70 5.89
C LYS A 76 3.07 19.36 4.75
N ILE A 77 2.08 18.68 4.19
CA ILE A 77 1.24 19.21 3.10
C ILE A 77 0.36 20.34 3.60
N ILE A 78 -0.29 20.20 4.76
CA ILE A 78 -1.11 21.25 5.36
C ILE A 78 -0.26 22.50 5.65
N LYS A 79 0.93 22.34 6.24
CA LYS A 79 1.84 23.45 6.46
C LYS A 79 2.21 24.18 5.14
N THR A 80 2.34 23.44 4.05
CA THR A 80 2.58 24.03 2.72
C THR A 80 1.37 24.82 2.24
N LEU A 81 0.14 24.27 2.41
CA LEU A 81 -1.11 24.90 2.00
C LEU A 81 -1.40 26.20 2.76
N LEU A 82 -1.10 26.24 4.06
CA LEU A 82 -1.35 27.40 4.91
C LEU A 82 -0.38 28.57 4.64
N ASN A 83 0.69 28.35 3.91
CA ASN A 83 1.60 29.44 3.53
C ASN A 83 1.03 30.22 2.33
N LYS A 84 1.44 31.50 2.21
CA LYS A 84 1.13 32.35 1.04
C LYS A 84 1.47 31.61 -0.26
N ASN A 85 0.51 31.54 -1.18
CA ASN A 85 0.61 30.78 -2.44
C ASN A 85 0.77 29.25 -2.27
N GLY A 86 0.27 28.66 -1.18
CA GLY A 86 0.42 27.23 -0.90
C GLY A 86 -0.15 26.32 -2.00
N GLU A 87 -1.33 26.65 -2.55
CA GLU A 87 -1.91 25.91 -3.69
C GLU A 87 -1.00 25.91 -4.92
N ASN A 88 -0.49 27.08 -5.30
CA ASN A 88 0.43 27.22 -6.44
C ASN A 88 1.72 26.43 -6.24
N ARG A 89 2.21 26.35 -4.98
CA ARG A 89 3.37 25.50 -4.64
C ARG A 89 3.07 24.02 -4.86
N LEU A 90 1.91 23.53 -4.44
CA LEU A 90 1.53 22.13 -4.67
C LEU A 90 1.31 21.81 -6.15
N LEU A 91 0.72 22.75 -6.90
CA LEU A 91 0.59 22.64 -8.36
C LEU A 91 1.97 22.57 -9.03
N LYS A 92 2.91 23.42 -8.65
CA LYS A 92 4.28 23.40 -9.16
C LYS A 92 5.00 22.09 -8.84
N LEU A 93 4.84 21.56 -7.60
CA LEU A 93 5.38 20.26 -7.22
C LEU A 93 4.80 19.13 -8.08
N SER A 94 3.50 19.15 -8.35
CA SER A 94 2.86 18.14 -9.18
C SER A 94 3.29 18.20 -10.65
N ASN A 95 3.57 19.38 -11.19
CA ASN A 95 4.04 19.58 -12.56
C ASN A 95 5.48 19.07 -12.75
N ASN A 96 6.33 19.26 -11.75
CA ASN A 96 7.74 18.86 -11.79
C ASN A 96 7.98 17.42 -11.30
N ASN A 97 6.93 16.68 -11.00
CA ASN A 97 7.04 15.35 -10.43
C ASN A 97 7.32 14.30 -11.50
N LYS A 98 8.31 13.45 -11.23
CA LYS A 98 8.69 12.34 -12.13
C LYS A 98 7.93 11.03 -11.86
N PHE A 99 7.16 10.94 -10.75
CA PHE A 99 6.40 9.75 -10.40
C PHE A 99 5.18 9.59 -11.30
N LYS A 100 4.89 8.35 -11.69
CA LYS A 100 3.72 7.99 -12.50
C LYS A 100 3.00 6.82 -11.84
N TRP A 101 1.67 6.84 -11.92
CA TRP A 101 0.84 5.71 -11.53
C TRP A 101 1.10 4.50 -12.42
N SER A 102 1.12 3.31 -11.81
CA SER A 102 1.07 2.06 -12.58
C SER A 102 -0.27 1.96 -13.30
N LYS A 103 -0.24 1.44 -14.54
CA LYS A 103 -1.46 1.17 -15.31
C LYS A 103 -2.34 0.09 -14.66
N LYS A 104 -1.72 -0.87 -13.93
CA LYS A 104 -2.43 -1.98 -13.28
C LYS A 104 -2.87 -1.57 -11.87
N ARG A 105 -4.16 -1.30 -11.72
CA ARG A 105 -4.79 -1.01 -10.44
C ARG A 105 -5.11 -2.30 -9.68
N GLY A 106 -4.81 -2.34 -8.38
CA GLY A 106 -5.20 -3.42 -7.49
C GLY A 106 -6.69 -3.40 -7.15
N LYS A 107 -7.31 -4.56 -7.11
CA LYS A 107 -8.71 -4.77 -6.69
C LYS A 107 -8.75 -5.54 -5.37
N ILE A 108 -9.85 -5.47 -4.61
CA ILE A 108 -10.00 -6.20 -3.34
C ILE A 108 -9.84 -7.70 -3.56
N LYS A 109 -10.46 -8.27 -4.59
CA LYS A 109 -10.32 -9.70 -4.93
C LYS A 109 -8.88 -10.14 -5.24
N ASP A 110 -7.98 -9.21 -5.57
CA ASP A 110 -6.57 -9.55 -5.76
C ASP A 110 -5.92 -9.94 -4.43
N ILE A 111 -6.41 -9.39 -3.30
CA ILE A 111 -5.94 -9.70 -1.95
C ILE A 111 -6.29 -11.16 -1.62
N ASP A 112 -7.53 -11.59 -1.90
CA ASP A 112 -7.97 -12.98 -1.71
C ASP A 112 -7.10 -13.94 -2.51
N ASN A 113 -6.78 -13.60 -3.76
CA ASN A 113 -5.88 -14.40 -4.59
C ASN A 113 -4.45 -14.50 -3.99
N LEU A 114 -3.96 -13.44 -3.34
CA LEU A 114 -2.66 -13.45 -2.65
C LEU A 114 -2.68 -14.31 -1.38
N GLN A 115 -3.85 -14.41 -0.70
CA GLN A 115 -4.03 -15.21 0.51
C GLN A 115 -4.26 -16.70 0.21
N ARG A 116 -4.67 -17.04 -1.02
CA ARG A 116 -4.94 -18.45 -1.39
C ARG A 116 -3.66 -19.24 -1.45
N ILE A 117 -3.54 -20.24 -0.58
CA ILE A 117 -2.41 -21.17 -0.55
C ILE A 117 -2.70 -22.34 -1.52
N ARG A 118 -1.70 -22.75 -2.28
CA ARG A 118 -1.75 -23.98 -3.09
C ARG A 118 -1.41 -25.19 -2.21
N THR A 119 -1.97 -26.36 -2.52
CA THR A 119 -1.77 -27.61 -1.78
C THR A 119 -0.29 -27.97 -1.65
N PHE A 120 0.46 -27.77 -2.73
CA PHE A 120 1.92 -27.99 -2.76
C PHE A 120 2.65 -26.65 -2.73
N ILE A 121 3.19 -26.29 -1.58
CA ILE A 121 3.92 -25.03 -1.37
C ILE A 121 5.14 -25.26 -0.48
N SER A 122 6.27 -24.66 -0.79
CA SER A 122 7.44 -24.71 0.09
C SER A 122 7.21 -23.87 1.37
N LYS A 123 7.84 -24.29 2.49
CA LYS A 123 7.80 -23.57 3.77
C LYS A 123 8.14 -22.09 3.59
N LYS A 124 9.23 -21.78 2.90
CA LYS A 124 9.68 -20.39 2.63
C LYS A 124 8.61 -19.55 1.92
N LYS A 125 7.89 -20.14 0.96
CA LYS A 125 6.83 -19.44 0.22
C LYS A 125 5.58 -19.25 1.07
N LEU A 126 5.23 -20.24 1.90
CA LEU A 126 4.14 -20.17 2.86
C LEU A 126 4.38 -19.05 3.87
N GLU A 127 5.55 -19.03 4.53
CA GLU A 127 5.95 -18.00 5.48
C GLU A 127 5.89 -16.59 4.87
N LYS A 128 6.30 -16.46 3.61
CA LYS A 128 6.22 -15.19 2.88
C LYS A 128 4.77 -14.75 2.66
N ILE A 129 3.86 -15.65 2.29
CA ILE A 129 2.43 -15.34 2.13
C ILE A 129 1.85 -14.93 3.49
N ILE A 130 2.09 -15.71 4.55
CA ILE A 130 1.62 -15.41 5.90
C ILE A 130 2.05 -14.01 6.32
N ARG A 131 3.34 -13.73 6.27
CA ARG A 131 3.91 -12.42 6.63
C ARG A 131 3.30 -11.25 5.87
N SER A 132 2.95 -11.47 4.61
CA SER A 132 2.52 -10.41 3.68
C SER A 132 1.01 -10.21 3.63
N THR A 133 0.20 -11.15 4.15
CA THR A 133 -1.25 -11.13 3.93
C THR A 133 -2.08 -11.39 5.20
N SER A 134 -1.44 -11.72 6.35
CA SER A 134 -2.17 -11.98 7.59
C SER A 134 -2.34 -10.71 8.41
N ILE A 135 -3.61 -10.38 8.75
CA ILE A 135 -3.95 -9.31 9.67
C ILE A 135 -5.35 -9.52 10.27
N GLY A 136 -5.46 -9.52 11.59
CA GLY A 136 -6.72 -9.75 12.29
C GLY A 136 -7.38 -11.06 11.84
N ASN A 137 -8.62 -10.99 11.37
CA ASN A 137 -9.37 -12.14 10.85
C ASN A 137 -9.09 -12.45 9.37
N HIS A 138 -8.27 -11.63 8.70
CA HIS A 138 -7.88 -11.85 7.29
C HIS A 138 -6.58 -12.64 7.23
N ASN A 139 -6.71 -13.97 7.04
CA ASN A 139 -5.58 -14.89 7.03
C ASN A 139 -5.53 -15.71 5.74
N PRO A 140 -4.35 -16.22 5.36
CA PRO A 140 -4.22 -17.16 4.26
C PRO A 140 -5.16 -18.37 4.43
N PHE A 141 -5.60 -18.92 3.31
CA PHE A 141 -6.53 -20.03 3.29
C PHE A 141 -6.19 -21.02 2.17
N ILE A 142 -6.65 -22.26 2.33
CA ILE A 142 -6.61 -23.32 1.33
C ILE A 142 -8.04 -23.75 0.99
N ILE A 143 -8.27 -24.16 -0.24
CA ILE A 143 -9.53 -24.76 -0.66
C ILE A 143 -9.24 -26.24 -1.02
N LEU A 144 -9.91 -27.15 -0.33
CA LEU A 144 -9.87 -28.60 -0.60
C LEU A 144 -11.29 -29.10 -0.77
N HIS A 145 -11.55 -29.79 -1.87
CA HIS A 145 -12.89 -30.34 -2.21
C HIS A 145 -14.05 -29.33 -2.05
N GLY A 146 -13.81 -28.05 -2.38
CA GLY A 146 -14.80 -26.97 -2.24
C GLY A 146 -14.90 -26.33 -0.85
N TYR A 147 -14.25 -26.89 0.17
CA TYR A 147 -14.24 -26.34 1.53
C TYR A 147 -13.07 -25.40 1.73
N LYS A 148 -13.34 -24.25 2.38
CA LYS A 148 -12.33 -23.24 2.70
C LYS A 148 -11.80 -23.44 4.13
N PHE A 149 -10.50 -23.71 4.25
CA PHE A 149 -9.78 -23.79 5.52
C PHE A 149 -8.93 -22.54 5.71
N VAL A 150 -9.18 -21.79 6.76
CA VAL A 150 -8.46 -20.55 7.06
C VAL A 150 -7.39 -20.80 8.11
N LEU A 151 -6.17 -20.34 7.86
CA LEU A 151 -5.06 -20.46 8.80
C LEU A 151 -5.38 -19.66 10.08
N LYS A 152 -5.28 -20.35 11.22
CA LYS A 152 -5.32 -19.71 12.55
C LYS A 152 -3.91 -19.76 13.16
N PHE A 153 -3.51 -18.69 13.81
CA PHE A 153 -2.29 -18.68 14.60
C PHE A 153 -2.66 -18.97 16.05
N ASN A 154 -1.94 -19.88 16.68
CA ASN A 154 -2.02 -20.04 18.14
C ASN A 154 -1.40 -18.78 18.75
N SER A 155 -2.20 -18.07 19.54
CA SER A 155 -1.79 -16.90 20.33
C SER A 155 -0.78 -17.30 21.39
#